data_8b2168bda71a532645bb1272f9f83f04
#
_entry.id   8b2168bda71a532645bb1272f9f83f04
#
_cell.length_a   1.000
_cell.length_b   1.000
_cell.length_c   1.000
_cell.angle_alpha   90.00
_cell.angle_beta   90.00
_cell.angle_gamma   90.00
#
_symmetry.space_group_name_H-M   'P 1'
#
loop_
_entity.id
_entity.type
_entity.pdbx_description
1 polymer ?
#
loop_
_entity_poly.entity_id
_entity_poly.type
_entity_poly.pdbx_seq_one_letter_code
_entity_poly.pdbx_strand_id
1 'polypeptide(L)'
;MDDAARRLGELIASDRAAEEKLSLLVEYRQEYQARFVETARNGIGPDAWRNYSAFLAKLDEAIAHQQSLVCESKRRVEQGQQEWVDQRNRVKAFDTLSHRHQTQQARKEAKQEQRLTDEHAAKQFRDRAGEE
;
A
#
# COMPACT_ATOMS: atom_id res chain seq x y z
N MET A 1 -2.46 6.04 -11.86
CA MET A 1 -1.23 5.45 -11.37
C MET A 1 -1.05 5.64 -9.87
N ASP A 2 -1.44 6.80 -9.40
CA ASP A 2 -1.18 7.16 -8.01
C ASP A 2 -2.32 6.88 -7.06
N ASP A 3 -3.47 6.40 -7.54
CA ASP A 3 -4.64 6.15 -6.70
C ASP A 3 -4.41 5.04 -5.68
N ALA A 4 -3.78 3.95 -6.08
CA ALA A 4 -3.47 2.85 -5.17
C ALA A 4 -2.40 3.26 -4.14
N ALA A 5 -1.37 4.01 -4.56
CA ALA A 5 -0.34 4.53 -3.68
C ALA A 5 -0.91 5.55 -2.70
N ARG A 6 -1.79 6.44 -3.18
CA ARG A 6 -2.47 7.44 -2.33
C ARG A 6 -3.37 6.75 -1.31
N ARG A 7 -4.15 5.78 -1.76
CA ARG A 7 -5.03 5.00 -0.87
C ARG A 7 -4.22 4.29 0.21
N LEU A 8 -3.09 3.67 -0.16
CA LEU A 8 -2.20 3.02 0.80
C LEU A 8 -1.68 4.02 1.83
N GLY A 9 -1.25 5.21 1.39
CA GLY A 9 -0.80 6.28 2.28
C GLY A 9 -1.88 6.72 3.27
N GLU A 10 -3.12 6.86 2.82
CA GLU A 10 -4.26 7.19 3.69
C GLU A 10 -4.55 6.09 4.70
N LEU A 11 -4.46 4.82 4.28
CA LEU A 11 -4.67 3.67 5.17
C LEU A 11 -3.57 3.58 6.23
N ILE A 12 -2.33 3.84 5.88
CA ILE A 12 -1.21 3.87 6.82
C ILE A 12 -1.40 5.00 7.85
N ALA A 13 -1.82 6.18 7.39
CA ALA A 13 -2.08 7.32 8.28
C ALA A 13 -3.23 7.01 9.24
N SER A 14 -4.29 6.37 8.76
CA SER A 14 -5.43 5.94 9.58
C SER A 14 -5.01 4.89 10.63
N ASP A 15 -4.14 3.95 10.25
CA ASP A 15 -3.60 2.95 11.18
C ASP A 15 -2.77 3.61 12.30
N ARG A 16 -1.90 4.55 11.94
CA ARG A 16 -1.12 5.32 12.93
C ARG A 16 -2.00 6.07 13.91
N ALA A 17 -3.05 6.72 13.41
CA ALA A 17 -4.01 7.43 14.25
C ALA A 17 -4.72 6.48 15.22
N ALA A 18 -5.11 5.29 14.76
CA ALA A 18 -5.73 4.27 15.58
C ALA A 18 -4.79 3.75 16.67
N GLU A 19 -3.52 3.52 16.33
CA GLU A 19 -2.49 3.08 17.28
C GLU A 19 -2.18 4.14 18.32
N GLU A 20 -2.10 5.42 17.93
CA GLU A 20 -1.90 6.53 18.86
C GLU A 20 -3.03 6.64 19.85
N LYS A 21 -4.27 6.51 19.39
CA LYS A 21 -5.45 6.53 20.26
C LYS A 21 -5.42 5.37 21.26
N LEU A 22 -5.02 4.18 20.82
CA LEU A 22 -4.87 3.03 21.69
C LEU A 22 -3.81 3.30 22.78
N SER A 23 -2.66 3.83 22.40
CA SER A 23 -1.58 4.18 23.33
C SER A 23 -2.05 5.18 24.38
N LEU A 24 -2.79 6.22 23.96
CA LEU A 24 -3.33 7.23 24.87
C LEU A 24 -4.32 6.62 25.84
N LEU A 25 -5.18 5.71 25.39
CA LEU A 25 -6.14 5.03 26.27
C LEU A 25 -5.44 4.15 27.30
N VAL A 26 -4.40 3.43 26.89
CA VAL A 26 -3.61 2.56 27.78
C VAL A 26 -2.87 3.41 28.83
N GLU A 27 -2.23 4.50 28.41
CA GLU A 27 -1.55 5.43 29.32
C GLU A 27 -2.53 6.06 30.32
N TYR A 28 -3.69 6.49 29.83
CA TYR A 28 -4.72 7.09 30.68
C TYR A 28 -5.23 6.08 31.70
N ARG A 29 -5.43 4.83 31.31
CA ARG A 29 -5.83 3.77 32.22
C ARG A 29 -4.79 3.53 33.31
N GLN A 30 -3.52 3.51 32.95
CA GLN A 30 -2.42 3.34 33.90
C GLN A 30 -2.39 4.47 34.92
N GLU A 31 -2.50 5.71 34.47
CA GLU A 31 -2.55 6.88 35.36
C GLU A 31 -3.77 6.85 36.27
N TYR A 32 -4.92 6.49 35.72
CA TYR A 32 -6.15 6.41 36.49
C TYR A 32 -6.07 5.31 37.56
N GLN A 33 -5.53 4.16 37.20
CA GLN A 33 -5.32 3.06 38.15
C GLN A 33 -4.34 3.44 39.25
N ALA A 34 -3.29 4.16 38.94
CA ALA A 34 -2.33 4.65 39.92
C ALA A 34 -2.99 5.60 40.91
N ARG A 35 -3.83 6.51 40.45
CA ARG A 35 -4.62 7.41 41.31
C ARG A 35 -5.56 6.62 42.18
N PHE A 36 -6.21 5.62 41.63
CA PHE A 36 -7.12 4.75 42.39
C PHE A 36 -6.40 4.03 43.52
N VAL A 37 -5.24 3.44 43.24
CA VAL A 37 -4.42 2.77 44.26
C VAL A 37 -3.98 3.74 45.36
N GLU A 38 -3.54 4.95 44.99
CA GLU A 38 -3.11 5.99 45.93
C GLU A 38 -4.28 6.44 46.83
N THR A 39 -5.42 6.68 46.21
CA THR A 39 -6.64 7.05 46.96
C THR A 39 -7.10 5.93 47.87
N ALA A 40 -7.01 4.69 47.44
CA ALA A 40 -7.42 3.51 48.24
C ALA A 40 -6.51 3.32 49.46
N ARG A 41 -5.23 3.66 49.37
CA ARG A 41 -4.28 3.62 50.50
C ARG A 41 -4.68 4.61 51.61
N ASN A 42 -5.21 5.75 51.22
CA ASN A 42 -5.66 6.79 52.14
C ASN A 42 -7.08 6.53 52.67
N GLY A 43 -7.72 5.49 52.20
CA GLY A 43 -9.07 5.11 52.53
C GLY A 43 -10.11 5.76 51.62
N ILE A 44 -10.99 4.96 51.05
CA ILE A 44 -12.11 5.45 50.23
C ILE A 44 -13.39 4.75 50.68
N GLY A 45 -14.54 5.48 50.54
CA GLY A 45 -15.84 4.92 50.82
C GLY A 45 -16.32 3.96 49.72
N PRO A 46 -17.37 3.17 50.00
CA PRO A 46 -17.88 2.19 49.02
C PRO A 46 -18.35 2.82 47.72
N ASP A 47 -18.90 4.04 47.74
CA ASP A 47 -19.39 4.72 46.55
C ASP A 47 -18.23 5.15 45.63
N ALA A 48 -17.17 5.71 46.24
CA ALA A 48 -15.97 6.08 45.51
C ALA A 48 -15.29 4.85 44.87
N TRP A 49 -15.23 3.75 45.63
CA TRP A 49 -14.73 2.46 45.13
C TRP A 49 -15.49 2.01 43.88
N ARG A 50 -16.82 2.02 43.94
CA ARG A 50 -17.68 1.64 42.81
C ARG A 50 -17.48 2.53 41.60
N ASN A 51 -17.35 3.86 41.81
CA ASN A 51 -17.09 4.79 40.73
C ASN A 51 -15.77 4.52 40.02
N TYR A 52 -14.69 4.32 40.78
CA TYR A 52 -13.39 4.00 40.23
C TYR A 52 -13.41 2.68 39.46
N SER A 53 -13.99 1.64 40.06
CA SER A 53 -14.11 0.32 39.46
C SER A 53 -14.94 0.34 38.19
N ALA A 54 -16.06 1.05 38.19
CA ALA A 54 -16.91 1.18 37.02
C ALA A 54 -16.20 1.92 35.86
N PHE A 55 -15.45 2.97 36.20
CA PHE A 55 -14.71 3.75 35.19
C PHE A 55 -13.56 2.95 34.60
N LEU A 56 -12.82 2.19 35.43
CA LEU A 56 -11.77 1.29 34.92
C LEU A 56 -12.35 0.24 33.99
N ALA A 57 -13.51 -0.31 34.30
CA ALA A 57 -14.20 -1.27 33.43
C ALA A 57 -14.56 -0.65 32.08
N LYS A 58 -15.05 0.61 32.10
CA LYS A 58 -15.33 1.35 30.85
C LYS A 58 -14.07 1.61 30.02
N LEU A 59 -12.97 1.95 30.70
CA LEU A 59 -11.68 2.12 30.01
C LEU A 59 -11.21 0.80 29.40
N ASP A 60 -11.38 -0.31 30.09
CA ASP A 60 -11.03 -1.64 29.54
C ASP A 60 -11.86 -1.98 28.31
N GLU A 61 -13.15 -1.65 28.31
CA GLU A 61 -14.02 -1.82 27.15
C GLU A 61 -13.56 -0.94 25.98
N ALA A 62 -13.22 0.33 26.26
CA ALA A 62 -12.75 1.26 25.26
C ALA A 62 -11.41 0.79 24.65
N ILE A 63 -10.51 0.26 25.47
CA ILE A 63 -9.23 -0.30 25.01
C ILE A 63 -9.48 -1.51 24.13
N ALA A 64 -10.34 -2.44 24.56
CA ALA A 64 -10.67 -3.63 23.76
C ALA A 64 -11.28 -3.26 22.40
N HIS A 65 -12.19 -2.27 22.40
CA HIS A 65 -12.77 -1.75 21.16
C HIS A 65 -11.70 -1.14 20.25
N GLN A 66 -10.82 -0.33 20.82
CA GLN A 66 -9.75 0.31 20.05
C GLN A 66 -8.74 -0.71 19.51
N GLN A 67 -8.44 -1.78 20.27
CA GLN A 67 -7.59 -2.89 19.79
C GLN A 67 -8.20 -3.55 18.55
N SER A 68 -9.51 -3.76 18.55
CA SER A 68 -10.22 -4.28 17.38
C SER A 68 -10.11 -3.36 16.17
N LEU A 69 -10.24 -2.04 16.39
CA LEU A 69 -10.07 -1.06 15.31
C LEU A 69 -8.64 -1.03 14.76
N VAL A 70 -7.63 -1.19 15.61
CA VAL A 70 -6.23 -1.30 15.18
C VAL A 70 -6.01 -2.56 14.34
N CYS A 71 -6.54 -3.69 14.77
CA CYS A 71 -6.46 -4.95 13.98
C CYS A 71 -7.10 -4.78 12.61
N GLU A 72 -8.27 -4.13 12.54
CA GLU A 72 -8.95 -3.86 11.28
C GLU A 72 -8.15 -2.91 10.40
N SER A 73 -7.59 -1.84 10.97
CA SER A 73 -6.78 -0.89 10.20
C SER A 73 -5.53 -1.53 9.62
N LYS A 74 -4.88 -2.43 10.36
CA LYS A 74 -3.72 -3.19 9.86
C LYS A 74 -4.09 -4.11 8.71
N ARG A 75 -5.24 -4.76 8.80
CA ARG A 75 -5.74 -5.61 7.70
C ARG A 75 -6.01 -4.78 6.44
N ARG A 76 -6.57 -3.58 6.60
CA ARG A 76 -6.79 -2.66 5.48
C ARG A 76 -5.48 -2.21 4.84
N VAL A 77 -4.45 -1.95 5.65
CA VAL A 77 -3.11 -1.63 5.14
C VAL A 77 -2.55 -2.79 4.32
N GLU A 78 -2.67 -4.03 4.80
CA GLU A 78 -2.24 -5.22 4.06
C GLU A 78 -2.96 -5.34 2.71
N GLN A 79 -4.27 -5.14 2.70
CA GLN A 79 -5.07 -5.15 1.47
C GLN A 79 -4.63 -4.04 0.51
N GLY A 80 -4.40 -2.83 1.05
CA GLY A 80 -3.91 -1.70 0.27
C GLY A 80 -2.53 -1.94 -0.33
N GLN A 81 -1.64 -2.58 0.43
CA GLN A 81 -0.32 -2.99 -0.06
C GLN A 81 -0.45 -3.99 -1.21
N GLN A 82 -1.34 -4.96 -1.07
CA GLN A 82 -1.57 -5.96 -2.11
C GLN A 82 -2.13 -5.33 -3.38
N GLU A 83 -3.10 -4.43 -3.25
CA GLU A 83 -3.65 -3.69 -4.38
C GLU A 83 -2.58 -2.84 -5.09
N TRP A 84 -1.72 -2.19 -4.32
CA TRP A 84 -0.62 -1.39 -4.86
C TRP A 84 0.39 -2.27 -5.61
N VAL A 85 0.76 -3.41 -5.05
CA VAL A 85 1.67 -4.37 -5.70
C VAL A 85 1.05 -4.91 -6.99
N ASP A 86 -0.23 -5.28 -6.96
CA ASP A 86 -0.94 -5.81 -8.13
C ASP A 86 -1.00 -4.77 -9.25
N GLN A 87 -1.30 -3.52 -8.92
CA GLN A 87 -1.34 -2.43 -9.88
C GLN A 87 0.05 -2.15 -10.47
N ARG A 88 1.08 -2.14 -9.63
CA ARG A 88 2.47 -1.98 -10.06
C ARG A 88 2.88 -3.08 -11.03
N ASN A 89 2.50 -4.32 -10.73
CA ASN A 89 2.79 -5.47 -11.59
C ASN A 89 2.08 -5.39 -12.94
N ARG A 90 0.83 -4.91 -12.95
CA ARG A 90 0.07 -4.67 -14.19
C ARG A 90 0.76 -3.62 -15.06
N VAL A 91 1.20 -2.52 -14.47
CA VAL A 91 1.93 -1.47 -15.19
C VAL A 91 3.22 -2.02 -15.78
N LYS A 92 3.99 -2.78 -15.00
CA LYS A 92 5.21 -3.42 -15.49
C LYS A 92 4.95 -4.40 -16.63
N ALA A 93 3.91 -5.21 -16.51
CA ALA A 93 3.53 -6.15 -17.56
C ALA A 93 3.13 -5.42 -18.83
N PHE A 94 2.35 -4.35 -18.73
CA PHE A 94 1.97 -3.51 -19.85
C PHE A 94 3.17 -2.87 -20.52
N ASP A 95 4.10 -2.30 -19.76
CA ASP A 95 5.32 -1.71 -20.27
C ASP A 95 6.19 -2.74 -21.01
N THR A 96 6.30 -3.95 -20.47
CA THR A 96 7.03 -5.05 -21.10
C THR A 96 6.40 -5.42 -22.43
N LEU A 97 5.08 -5.56 -22.49
CA LEU A 97 4.36 -5.87 -23.74
C LEU A 97 4.51 -4.76 -24.76
N SER A 98 4.39 -3.51 -24.32
CA SER A 98 4.58 -2.34 -25.18
C SER A 98 5.99 -2.30 -25.77
N HIS A 99 7.00 -2.55 -24.94
CA HIS A 99 8.39 -2.61 -25.38
C HIS A 99 8.63 -3.73 -26.40
N ARG A 100 8.07 -4.92 -26.15
CA ARG A 100 8.15 -6.06 -27.10
C ARG A 100 7.50 -5.71 -28.42
N HIS A 101 6.34 -5.08 -28.40
CA HIS A 101 5.63 -4.64 -29.59
C HIS A 101 6.48 -3.66 -30.40
N GLN A 102 7.06 -2.65 -29.77
CA GLN A 102 7.93 -1.68 -30.41
C GLN A 102 9.17 -2.35 -31.02
N THR A 103 9.78 -3.29 -30.32
CA THR A 103 10.93 -4.05 -30.81
C THR A 103 10.58 -4.89 -32.03
N GLN A 104 9.42 -5.57 -32.00
CA GLN A 104 8.95 -6.35 -33.15
C GLN A 104 8.67 -5.47 -34.37
N GLN A 105 8.06 -4.30 -34.14
CA GLN A 105 7.77 -3.35 -35.20
C GLN A 105 9.07 -2.82 -35.83
N ALA A 106 10.03 -2.46 -35.02
CA ALA A 106 11.35 -2.01 -35.49
C ALA A 106 12.07 -3.09 -36.30
N ARG A 107 11.97 -4.35 -35.87
CA ARG A 107 12.54 -5.49 -36.65
C ARG A 107 11.87 -5.68 -38.00
N LYS A 108 10.54 -5.55 -38.06
CA LYS A 108 9.79 -5.64 -39.33
C LYS A 108 10.21 -4.54 -40.26
N GLU A 109 10.31 -3.31 -39.80
CA GLU A 109 10.74 -2.16 -40.59
C GLU A 109 12.17 -2.35 -41.11
N ALA A 110 13.08 -2.79 -40.24
CA ALA A 110 14.45 -3.08 -40.61
C ALA A 110 14.55 -4.17 -41.72
N LYS A 111 13.75 -5.22 -41.62
CA LYS A 111 13.67 -6.27 -42.61
C LYS A 111 13.13 -5.76 -43.96
N GLN A 112 12.10 -4.92 -43.92
CA GLN A 112 11.55 -4.30 -45.13
C GLN A 112 12.57 -3.40 -45.82
N GLU A 113 13.27 -2.57 -45.06
CA GLU A 113 14.35 -1.73 -45.61
C GLU A 113 15.46 -2.56 -46.23
N GLN A 114 15.86 -3.63 -45.57
CA GLN A 114 16.87 -4.55 -46.10
C GLN A 114 16.44 -5.20 -47.41
N ARG A 115 15.18 -5.64 -47.49
CA ARG A 115 14.62 -6.23 -48.70
C ARG A 115 14.61 -5.22 -49.84
N LEU A 116 14.20 -3.99 -49.60
CA LEU A 116 14.19 -2.93 -50.61
C LEU A 116 15.60 -2.59 -51.07
N THR A 117 16.56 -2.54 -50.15
CA THR A 117 17.96 -2.32 -50.47
C THR A 117 18.52 -3.47 -51.34
N ASP A 118 18.23 -4.71 -50.98
CA ASP A 118 18.67 -5.90 -51.72
C ASP A 118 18.04 -5.94 -53.11
N GLU A 119 16.76 -5.62 -53.27
CA GLU A 119 16.09 -5.56 -54.55
C GLU A 119 16.70 -4.48 -55.47
N HIS A 120 16.97 -3.31 -54.86
CA HIS A 120 17.60 -2.22 -55.61
C HIS A 120 19.02 -2.58 -56.10
N ALA A 121 19.80 -3.18 -55.23
CA ALA A 121 21.13 -3.67 -55.57
C ALA A 121 21.09 -4.75 -56.68
N ALA A 122 20.14 -5.68 -56.56
CA ALA A 122 19.94 -6.72 -57.57
C ALA A 122 19.55 -6.13 -58.95
N LYS A 123 18.69 -5.13 -58.94
CA LYS A 123 18.27 -4.43 -60.15
C LYS A 123 19.43 -3.70 -60.81
N GLN A 124 20.23 -2.97 -60.04
CA GLN A 124 21.43 -2.32 -60.54
C GLN A 124 22.42 -3.30 -61.16
N PHE A 125 22.63 -4.43 -60.55
CA PHE A 125 23.49 -5.48 -61.06
C PHE A 125 22.99 -6.02 -62.40
N ARG A 126 21.69 -6.30 -62.54
CA ARG A 126 21.07 -6.75 -63.79
C ARG A 126 21.18 -5.73 -64.89
N ASP A 127 20.94 -4.44 -64.58
CA ASP A 127 21.03 -3.37 -65.55
C ASP A 127 22.47 -3.19 -66.08
N ARG A 128 23.48 -3.32 -65.22
CA ARG A 128 24.89 -3.29 -65.62
C ARG A 128 25.27 -4.50 -66.49
N ALA A 129 24.78 -5.67 -66.17
CA ALA A 129 24.98 -6.87 -66.93
C ALA A 129 24.32 -6.78 -68.30
N GLY A 130 23.23 -6.09 -68.47
CA GLY A 130 22.52 -5.86 -69.74
C GLY A 130 23.20 -4.87 -70.66
N GLU A 131 24.12 -4.03 -70.19
CA GLU A 131 24.87 -3.05 -70.97
C GLU A 131 26.09 -3.63 -71.60
N GLU A 132 26.54 -4.79 -71.16
CA GLU A 132 27.63 -5.53 -71.76
C GLU A 132 27.11 -6.44 -72.88
#